data_d269b471eb759475290184f894659acf
#
_entry.id   d269b471eb759475290184f894659acf
#
_cell.length_a   1.000
_cell.length_b   1.000
_cell.length_c   1.000
_cell.angle_alpha   90.00
_cell.angle_beta   90.00
_cell.angle_gamma   90.00
#
_symmetry.space_group_name_H-M   'P 1'
#
loop_
_entity.id
_entity.type
_entity.pdbx_description
1 polymer ?
#
loop_
_entity_poly.entity_id
_entity_poly.type
_entity_poly.pdbx_seq_one_letter_code
_entity_poly.pdbx_strand_id
1 'polypeptide(L)'
;PAAYGVSEGQFSGVGGGDSLAIGEFTVDVVETQDADSTHPVGYMIQHESGTIFHAGDSKPADTFADLGEAYDIDLGILAFGAIGNIPDKETREPVRTKWYATENETIKSASDLRLDRLLPSHWDMWKGMTADPTVLHSHAASYEYPRQLEIVEIGDRVEL
;
A
#
# COMPACT_ATOMS: atom_id res chain seq x y z
N PRO A 1 2.81 13.70 -20.84
CA PRO A 1 1.74 14.62 -20.37
C PRO A 1 1.08 15.39 -21.52
N ALA A 2 1.84 16.05 -22.40
CA ALA A 2 1.28 16.84 -23.51
C ALA A 2 0.35 16.04 -24.45
N ALA A 3 0.64 14.76 -24.68
CA ALA A 3 -0.19 13.86 -25.50
C ALA A 3 -1.60 13.61 -24.92
N TYR A 4 -1.79 13.85 -23.61
CA TYR A 4 -3.06 13.70 -22.91
C TYR A 4 -3.72 15.04 -22.54
N GLY A 5 -3.23 16.16 -23.11
CA GLY A 5 -3.77 17.48 -22.85
C GLY A 5 -3.43 18.06 -21.46
N VAL A 6 -2.50 17.44 -20.75
CA VAL A 6 -2.00 17.95 -19.45
C VAL A 6 -0.89 18.95 -19.74
N SER A 7 -1.03 20.19 -19.24
CA SER A 7 0.01 21.22 -19.39
C SER A 7 1.22 20.90 -18.52
N GLU A 8 2.42 21.30 -18.95
CA GLU A 8 3.67 21.03 -18.19
C GLU A 8 3.63 21.60 -16.77
N GLY A 9 2.95 22.73 -16.55
CA GLY A 9 2.79 23.34 -15.22
C GLY A 9 1.85 22.60 -14.27
N GLN A 10 1.14 21.56 -14.74
CA GLN A 10 0.29 20.70 -13.93
C GLN A 10 0.96 19.36 -13.58
N PHE A 11 2.21 19.18 -13.97
CA PHE A 11 2.94 17.93 -13.83
C PHE A 11 4.26 18.15 -13.11
N SER A 12 4.50 17.36 -12.06
CA SER A 12 5.78 17.29 -11.37
C SER A 12 6.25 15.84 -11.35
N GLY A 13 7.42 15.58 -11.93
CA GLY A 13 8.07 14.27 -11.80
C GLY A 13 8.73 14.16 -10.43
N VAL A 14 8.55 13.01 -9.77
CA VAL A 14 9.14 12.72 -8.46
C VAL A 14 9.74 11.32 -8.45
N GLY A 15 10.70 11.10 -7.55
CA GLY A 15 11.33 9.81 -7.29
C GLY A 15 11.55 9.58 -5.81
N GLY A 16 11.99 8.37 -5.45
CA GLY A 16 12.29 8.04 -4.05
C GLY A 16 13.27 9.04 -3.43
N GLY A 17 12.96 9.52 -2.23
CA GLY A 17 13.71 10.54 -1.51
C GLY A 17 13.30 11.99 -1.76
N ASP A 18 12.39 12.25 -2.72
CA ASP A 18 11.83 13.58 -2.92
C ASP A 18 10.80 13.92 -1.85
N SER A 19 10.67 15.22 -1.55
CA SER A 19 9.65 15.77 -0.66
C SER A 19 8.95 16.95 -1.32
N LEU A 20 7.61 16.99 -1.20
CA LEU A 20 6.74 17.96 -1.85
C LEU A 20 5.84 18.63 -0.81
N ALA A 21 5.67 19.96 -0.92
CA ALA A 21 4.61 20.66 -0.21
C ALA A 21 3.41 20.85 -1.14
N ILE A 22 2.24 20.34 -0.74
CA ILE A 22 0.98 20.45 -1.50
C ILE A 22 -0.09 21.03 -0.58
N GLY A 23 -0.29 22.35 -0.64
CA GLY A 23 -1.16 23.03 0.30
C GLY A 23 -0.63 22.91 1.74
N GLU A 24 -1.43 22.32 2.62
CA GLU A 24 -1.09 22.08 4.03
C GLU A 24 -0.41 20.71 4.25
N PHE A 25 -0.25 19.91 3.18
CA PHE A 25 0.35 18.59 3.24
C PHE A 25 1.83 18.62 2.89
N THR A 26 2.62 17.83 3.61
CA THR A 26 3.96 17.40 3.15
C THR A 26 3.84 15.96 2.64
N VAL A 27 4.37 15.70 1.45
CA VAL A 27 4.36 14.38 0.83
C VAL A 27 5.79 13.95 0.58
N ASP A 28 6.27 12.97 1.35
CA ASP A 28 7.56 12.35 1.12
C ASP A 28 7.39 11.12 0.23
N VAL A 29 8.22 11.05 -0.81
CA VAL A 29 8.24 9.92 -1.75
C VAL A 29 9.24 8.91 -1.23
N VAL A 30 8.78 7.73 -0.86
CA VAL A 30 9.61 6.68 -0.28
C VAL A 30 9.75 5.49 -1.23
N GLU A 31 10.91 4.83 -1.19
CA GLU A 31 11.13 3.63 -1.99
C GLU A 31 10.30 2.46 -1.44
N THR A 32 9.70 1.70 -2.37
CA THR A 32 8.91 0.51 -2.07
C THR A 32 9.38 -0.67 -2.92
N GLN A 33 8.63 -1.76 -2.93
CA GLN A 33 9.03 -2.97 -3.68
C GLN A 33 7.89 -3.46 -4.57
N ASP A 34 8.07 -3.28 -5.88
CA ASP A 34 7.18 -3.82 -6.90
C ASP A 34 8.01 -4.36 -8.06
N ALA A 35 7.88 -5.66 -8.35
CA ALA A 35 8.68 -6.32 -9.39
C ALA A 35 8.32 -5.88 -10.82
N ASP A 36 7.13 -5.31 -11.01
CA ASP A 36 6.62 -4.86 -12.30
C ASP A 36 6.92 -3.38 -12.56
N SER A 37 7.49 -2.67 -11.58
CA SER A 37 7.87 -1.25 -11.67
C SER A 37 9.40 -1.10 -11.74
N THR A 38 9.86 -0.15 -12.54
CA THR A 38 11.29 0.23 -12.61
C THR A 38 11.71 1.14 -11.47
N HIS A 39 10.77 1.89 -10.92
CA HIS A 39 10.98 2.84 -9.81
C HIS A 39 9.75 2.81 -8.90
N PRO A 40 9.59 1.73 -8.10
CA PRO A 40 8.44 1.61 -7.22
C PRO A 40 8.55 2.61 -6.06
N VAL A 41 7.49 3.37 -5.85
CA VAL A 41 7.42 4.36 -4.78
C VAL A 41 6.10 4.25 -4.02
N GLY A 42 6.15 4.62 -2.75
CA GLY A 42 5.00 4.91 -1.90
C GLY A 42 5.04 6.37 -1.46
N TYR A 43 4.02 6.78 -0.75
CA TYR A 43 3.87 8.17 -0.31
C TYR A 43 3.60 8.23 1.18
N MET A 44 4.41 9.00 1.90
CA MET A 44 4.17 9.40 3.27
C MET A 44 3.51 10.78 3.24
N ILE A 45 2.23 10.84 3.55
CA ILE A 45 1.41 12.06 3.47
C ILE A 45 1.20 12.56 4.89
N GLN A 46 1.76 13.71 5.19
CA GLN A 46 1.78 14.31 6.53
C GLN A 46 0.94 15.58 6.57
N HIS A 47 0.12 15.71 7.61
CA HIS A 47 -0.70 16.87 7.92
C HIS A 47 -0.78 17.03 9.44
N GLU A 48 -1.25 18.17 9.96
CA GLU A 48 -1.42 18.38 11.40
C GLU A 48 -2.41 17.40 12.07
N SER A 49 -3.33 16.82 11.29
CA SER A 49 -4.28 15.82 11.77
C SER A 49 -3.72 14.40 11.84
N GLY A 50 -2.58 14.11 11.20
CA GLY A 50 -1.95 12.81 11.23
C GLY A 50 -1.16 12.49 9.97
N THR A 51 -0.61 11.28 9.93
CA THR A 51 0.26 10.78 8.86
C THR A 51 -0.35 9.55 8.21
N ILE A 52 -0.45 9.57 6.88
CA ILE A 52 -0.89 8.42 6.07
C ILE A 52 0.30 7.88 5.28
N PHE A 53 0.53 6.58 5.34
CA PHE A 53 1.40 5.89 4.41
C PHE A 53 0.58 5.15 3.35
N HIS A 54 0.80 5.46 2.08
CA HIS A 54 0.21 4.74 0.95
C HIS A 54 1.30 3.98 0.20
N ALA A 55 1.32 2.67 0.33
CA ALA A 55 2.36 1.82 -0.25
C ALA A 55 2.22 1.59 -1.76
N GLY A 56 1.13 2.06 -2.40
CA GLY A 56 0.83 1.70 -3.79
C GLY A 56 0.62 0.19 -3.92
N ASP A 57 1.20 -0.40 -4.95
CA ASP A 57 1.19 -1.84 -5.26
C ASP A 57 2.36 -2.58 -4.60
N SER A 58 2.98 -1.98 -3.58
CA SER A 58 4.17 -2.56 -2.95
C SER A 58 3.91 -3.93 -2.37
N LYS A 59 4.85 -4.82 -2.59
CA LYS A 59 5.06 -6.02 -1.79
C LYS A 59 5.75 -5.65 -0.48
N PRO A 60 5.82 -6.57 0.51
CA PRO A 60 6.64 -6.35 1.70
C PRO A 60 8.04 -5.88 1.33
N ALA A 61 8.49 -4.77 1.91
CA ALA A 61 9.78 -4.15 1.60
C ALA A 61 10.65 -4.10 2.86
N ASP A 62 11.96 -4.30 2.68
CA ASP A 62 12.93 -4.24 3.78
C ASP A 62 13.01 -2.84 4.40
N THR A 63 12.65 -1.80 3.65
CA THR A 63 12.61 -0.40 4.09
C THR A 63 11.47 -0.10 5.08
N PHE A 64 10.48 -0.98 5.24
CA PHE A 64 9.30 -0.71 6.07
C PHE A 64 9.64 -0.55 7.55
N ALA A 65 10.61 -1.30 8.06
CA ALA A 65 11.07 -1.13 9.45
C ALA A 65 11.71 0.25 9.69
N ASP A 66 12.53 0.70 8.76
CA ASP A 66 13.19 2.02 8.83
C ASP A 66 12.13 3.16 8.75
N LEU A 67 11.10 2.99 7.90
CA LEU A 67 9.99 3.94 7.82
C LEU A 67 9.19 3.99 9.12
N GLY A 68 8.89 2.84 9.73
CA GLY A 68 8.21 2.75 11.02
C GLY A 68 9.03 3.30 12.20
N GLU A 69 10.37 3.43 12.04
CA GLU A 69 11.23 4.11 13.01
C GLU A 69 11.30 5.62 12.77
N ALA A 70 11.16 6.05 11.51
CA ALA A 70 11.30 7.45 11.11
C ALA A 70 10.00 8.25 11.22
N TYR A 71 8.83 7.61 11.13
CA TYR A 71 7.52 8.27 11.10
C TYR A 71 6.57 7.66 12.12
N ASP A 72 5.74 8.51 12.73
CA ASP A 72 4.54 8.08 13.47
C ASP A 72 3.39 7.98 12.46
N ILE A 73 2.99 6.75 12.10
CA ILE A 73 2.04 6.49 11.02
C ILE A 73 0.68 6.12 11.58
N ASP A 74 -0.29 7.03 11.47
CA ASP A 74 -1.66 6.84 11.97
C ASP A 74 -2.44 5.85 11.10
N LEU A 75 -2.25 5.89 9.77
CA LEU A 75 -2.94 5.02 8.82
C LEU A 75 -1.99 4.53 7.73
N GLY A 76 -1.86 3.22 7.59
CA GLY A 76 -1.17 2.60 6.45
C GLY A 76 -2.14 1.93 5.49
N ILE A 77 -1.99 2.22 4.19
CA ILE A 77 -2.74 1.58 3.10
C ILE A 77 -1.81 0.62 2.40
N LEU A 78 -2.02 -0.68 2.59
CA LEU A 78 -1.15 -1.74 2.08
C LEU A 78 -1.91 -2.67 1.12
N ALA A 79 -1.24 -3.05 0.03
CA ALA A 79 -1.77 -4.01 -0.92
C ALA A 79 -1.78 -5.43 -0.32
N PHE A 80 -2.94 -6.09 -0.35
CA PHE A 80 -3.19 -7.39 0.27
C PHE A 80 -3.88 -8.35 -0.69
N GLY A 81 -3.52 -9.63 -0.64
CA GLY A 81 -4.23 -10.69 -1.33
C GLY A 81 -3.90 -10.79 -2.81
N ALA A 82 -4.92 -10.82 -3.66
CA ALA A 82 -4.80 -11.11 -5.09
C ALA A 82 -3.97 -12.38 -5.36
N ILE A 83 -4.31 -13.46 -4.65
CA ILE A 83 -3.72 -14.79 -4.78
C ILE A 83 -4.72 -15.67 -5.48
N GLY A 84 -4.36 -16.21 -6.63
CA GLY A 84 -5.28 -17.04 -7.41
C GLY A 84 -4.59 -17.71 -8.58
N ASN A 85 -5.40 -18.34 -9.43
CA ASN A 85 -4.94 -18.95 -10.67
C ASN A 85 -5.29 -18.04 -11.84
N ILE A 86 -4.28 -17.55 -12.55
CA ILE A 86 -4.46 -16.81 -13.80
C ILE A 86 -3.94 -17.62 -14.98
N PRO A 87 -4.54 -17.47 -16.18
CA PRO A 87 -4.02 -18.11 -17.37
C PRO A 87 -2.64 -17.55 -17.73
N ASP A 88 -1.67 -18.43 -17.87
CA ASP A 88 -0.37 -18.07 -18.45
C ASP A 88 -0.57 -17.44 -19.84
N LYS A 89 0.25 -16.45 -20.18
CA LYS A 89 0.07 -15.68 -21.41
C LYS A 89 0.28 -16.51 -22.69
N GLU A 90 1.19 -17.48 -22.64
CA GLU A 90 1.60 -18.31 -23.78
C GLU A 90 0.79 -19.62 -23.83
N THR A 91 0.82 -20.38 -22.74
CA THR A 91 0.21 -21.71 -22.67
C THR A 91 -1.27 -21.70 -22.41
N ARG A 92 -1.81 -20.62 -21.86
CA ARG A 92 -3.19 -20.46 -21.38
C ARG A 92 -3.59 -21.40 -20.23
N GLU A 93 -2.64 -22.15 -19.71
CA GLU A 93 -2.84 -23.01 -18.55
C GLU A 93 -2.94 -22.17 -17.27
N PRO A 94 -3.75 -22.59 -16.28
CA PRO A 94 -3.87 -21.85 -15.02
C PRO A 94 -2.59 -21.96 -14.20
N VAL A 95 -1.96 -20.83 -13.92
CA VAL A 95 -0.78 -20.71 -13.06
C VAL A 95 -1.16 -20.00 -11.77
N ARG A 96 -0.82 -20.63 -10.62
CA ARG A 96 -1.03 -19.98 -9.33
C ARG A 96 -0.08 -18.80 -9.19
N THR A 97 -0.67 -17.64 -8.98
CA THR A 97 0.03 -16.37 -8.91
C THR A 97 -0.29 -15.68 -7.58
N LYS A 98 0.73 -15.09 -6.97
CA LYS A 98 0.62 -14.17 -5.84
C LYS A 98 1.08 -12.80 -6.31
N TRP A 99 0.16 -11.83 -6.37
CA TRP A 99 0.49 -10.46 -6.77
C TRP A 99 0.93 -9.61 -5.57
N TYR A 100 0.17 -9.67 -4.48
CA TYR A 100 0.43 -8.87 -3.28
C TYR A 100 0.77 -9.75 -2.07
N ALA A 101 0.75 -9.16 -0.90
CA ALA A 101 1.10 -9.82 0.34
C ALA A 101 0.06 -10.86 0.78
N THR A 102 0.52 -11.92 1.41
CA THR A 102 -0.31 -12.85 2.18
C THR A 102 -0.74 -12.20 3.50
N GLU A 103 -1.63 -12.86 4.23
CA GLU A 103 -2.11 -12.41 5.55
C GLU A 103 -0.93 -12.13 6.51
N ASN A 104 -0.02 -13.09 6.61
CA ASN A 104 1.15 -12.97 7.48
C ASN A 104 2.10 -11.84 7.03
N GLU A 105 2.35 -11.74 5.72
CA GLU A 105 3.21 -10.70 5.16
C GLU A 105 2.59 -9.31 5.36
N THR A 106 1.26 -9.17 5.21
CA THR A 106 0.57 -7.90 5.40
C THR A 106 0.64 -7.43 6.84
N ILE A 107 0.35 -8.33 7.81
CA ILE A 107 0.42 -7.98 9.23
C ILE A 107 1.86 -7.73 9.67
N LYS A 108 2.81 -8.53 9.18
CA LYS A 108 4.22 -8.26 9.45
C LYS A 108 4.65 -6.89 8.93
N SER A 109 4.28 -6.54 7.70
CA SER A 109 4.56 -5.22 7.13
C SER A 109 3.93 -4.09 7.94
N ALA A 110 2.68 -4.26 8.38
CA ALA A 110 2.02 -3.31 9.25
C ALA A 110 2.71 -3.18 10.62
N SER A 111 3.26 -4.28 11.14
CA SER A 111 4.05 -4.29 12.38
C SER A 111 5.41 -3.61 12.19
N ASP A 112 6.11 -3.87 11.09
CA ASP A 112 7.38 -3.24 10.77
C ASP A 112 7.22 -1.70 10.62
N LEU A 113 6.14 -1.28 9.96
CA LEU A 113 5.74 0.13 9.82
C LEU A 113 5.17 0.74 11.09
N ARG A 114 4.92 -0.03 12.14
CA ARG A 114 4.30 0.39 13.41
C ARG A 114 2.97 1.12 13.21
N LEU A 115 2.14 0.64 12.27
CA LEU A 115 0.88 1.29 11.92
C LEU A 115 -0.10 1.30 13.10
N ASP A 116 -0.65 2.45 13.47
CA ASP A 116 -1.80 2.47 14.37
C ASP A 116 -3.01 1.81 13.71
N ARG A 117 -3.29 2.15 12.46
CA ARG A 117 -4.40 1.62 11.69
C ARG A 117 -3.93 1.06 10.35
N LEU A 118 -4.42 -0.12 9.97
CA LEU A 118 -4.17 -0.74 8.67
C LEU A 118 -5.44 -0.76 7.84
N LEU A 119 -5.40 -0.18 6.64
CA LEU A 119 -6.41 -0.32 5.61
C LEU A 119 -5.86 -1.23 4.50
N PRO A 120 -6.31 -2.49 4.42
CA PRO A 120 -5.92 -3.38 3.34
C PRO A 120 -6.59 -2.94 2.04
N SER A 121 -5.81 -2.84 0.98
CA SER A 121 -6.25 -2.50 -0.37
C SER A 121 -6.02 -3.66 -1.33
N HIS A 122 -6.57 -3.59 -2.56
CA HIS A 122 -6.36 -4.56 -3.64
C HIS A 122 -6.89 -5.98 -3.41
N TRP A 123 -7.62 -6.24 -2.32
CA TRP A 123 -8.11 -7.58 -1.99
C TRP A 123 -9.30 -8.05 -2.86
N ASP A 124 -9.93 -7.16 -3.60
CA ASP A 124 -11.08 -7.45 -4.49
C ASP A 124 -10.94 -6.77 -5.87
N MET A 125 -9.78 -6.87 -6.51
CA MET A 125 -9.52 -6.19 -7.78
C MET A 125 -9.97 -6.99 -9.01
N TRP A 126 -9.81 -8.32 -9.00
CA TRP A 126 -10.06 -9.15 -10.16
C TRP A 126 -10.83 -10.40 -9.82
N LYS A 127 -11.74 -10.76 -10.74
CA LYS A 127 -12.52 -12.00 -10.61
C LYS A 127 -11.60 -13.23 -10.47
N GLY A 128 -11.78 -13.97 -9.39
CA GLY A 128 -11.00 -15.18 -9.08
C GLY A 128 -9.68 -14.91 -8.37
N MET A 129 -9.40 -13.66 -8.05
CA MET A 129 -8.22 -13.23 -7.26
C MET A 129 -8.63 -12.32 -6.09
N THR A 130 -9.71 -12.68 -5.44
CA THR A 130 -10.22 -12.00 -4.25
C THR A 130 -9.64 -12.66 -3.00
N ALA A 131 -9.45 -11.86 -1.96
CA ALA A 131 -9.12 -12.30 -0.62
C ALA A 131 -10.15 -11.79 0.38
N ASP A 132 -10.30 -12.44 1.52
CA ASP A 132 -11.16 -11.96 2.60
C ASP A 132 -10.30 -11.16 3.59
N PRO A 133 -10.44 -9.82 3.66
CA PRO A 133 -9.62 -9.02 4.56
C PRO A 133 -9.94 -9.27 6.04
N THR A 134 -11.08 -9.88 6.37
CA THR A 134 -11.44 -10.16 7.77
C THR A 134 -10.50 -11.19 8.43
N VAL A 135 -9.83 -12.02 7.64
CA VAL A 135 -8.84 -13.00 8.15
C VAL A 135 -7.64 -12.30 8.81
N LEU A 136 -7.36 -11.05 8.45
CA LEU A 136 -6.26 -10.27 9.03
C LEU A 136 -6.42 -10.05 10.54
N HIS A 137 -7.66 -10.02 11.07
CA HIS A 137 -7.89 -9.88 12.52
C HIS A 137 -7.22 -10.98 13.34
N SER A 138 -7.29 -12.23 12.88
CA SER A 138 -6.68 -13.34 13.60
C SER A 138 -5.15 -13.30 13.55
N HIS A 139 -4.58 -12.81 12.45
CA HIS A 139 -3.14 -12.65 12.31
C HIS A 139 -2.61 -11.46 13.14
N ALA A 140 -3.34 -10.35 13.16
CA ALA A 140 -2.99 -9.16 13.93
C ALA A 140 -2.94 -9.42 15.44
N ALA A 141 -3.75 -10.36 15.96
CA ALA A 141 -3.81 -10.68 17.39
C ALA A 141 -2.45 -11.11 18.02
N SER A 142 -1.47 -11.50 17.21
CA SER A 142 -0.13 -11.90 17.66
C SER A 142 0.90 -10.77 17.63
N TYR A 143 0.52 -9.57 17.23
CA TYR A 143 1.39 -8.42 17.04
C TYR A 143 0.90 -7.22 17.86
N GLU A 144 1.81 -6.32 18.21
CA GLU A 144 1.46 -5.03 18.83
C GLU A 144 0.80 -4.08 17.81
N TYR A 145 1.20 -4.17 16.55
CA TYR A 145 0.68 -3.41 15.41
C TYR A 145 0.21 -4.34 14.28
N PRO A 146 -0.80 -3.94 13.49
CA PRO A 146 -1.58 -2.72 13.65
C PRO A 146 -2.49 -2.82 14.89
N ARG A 147 -2.79 -1.68 15.52
CA ARG A 147 -3.71 -1.61 16.66
C ARG A 147 -5.16 -1.73 16.22
N GLN A 148 -5.46 -1.33 14.98
CA GLN A 148 -6.80 -1.39 14.40
C GLN A 148 -6.74 -1.77 12.91
N LEU A 149 -7.72 -2.56 12.48
CA LEU A 149 -7.96 -2.86 11.06
C LEU A 149 -9.15 -2.05 10.55
N GLU A 150 -8.95 -1.34 9.45
CA GLU A 150 -9.98 -0.57 8.74
C GLU A 150 -10.44 -1.36 7.52
N ILE A 151 -11.51 -2.14 7.66
CA ILE A 151 -12.10 -2.86 6.54
C ILE A 151 -13.35 -2.08 6.12
N VAL A 152 -13.27 -1.44 4.97
CA VAL A 152 -14.27 -0.48 4.48
C VAL A 152 -14.82 -0.93 3.13
N GLU A 153 -16.02 -0.48 2.81
CA GLU A 153 -16.63 -0.68 1.49
C GLU A 153 -16.30 0.49 0.56
N ILE A 154 -16.47 0.27 -0.76
CA ILE A 154 -16.26 1.32 -1.76
C ILE A 154 -17.24 2.47 -1.51
N GLY A 155 -16.70 3.65 -1.26
CA GLY A 155 -17.45 4.87 -0.98
C GLY A 155 -17.48 5.27 0.49
N ASP A 156 -17.01 4.42 1.38
CA ASP A 156 -16.82 4.76 2.79
C ASP A 156 -15.72 5.83 2.96
N ARG A 157 -15.79 6.55 4.07
CA ARG A 157 -14.78 7.52 4.47
C ARG A 157 -14.03 7.03 5.68
N VAL A 158 -12.72 7.19 5.67
CA VAL A 158 -11.84 6.98 6.81
C VAL A 158 -11.31 8.34 7.23
N GLU A 159 -11.51 8.71 8.49
CA GLU A 159 -11.04 9.96 9.08
C GLU A 159 -9.83 9.68 9.98
N LEU A 160 -8.86 10.61 9.97
CA LEU A 160 -7.69 10.59 10.86
C LEU A 160 -8.00 11.26 12.18
#